data_84863053f435d027d308ae6ca8db7a8c
#
_entry.id   84863053f435d027d308ae6ca8db7a8c
#
_cell.length_a   1.000
_cell.length_b   1.000
_cell.length_c   1.000
_cell.angle_alpha   90.00
_cell.angle_beta   90.00
_cell.angle_gamma   90.00
#
_symmetry.space_group_name_H-M   'P 1'
#
loop_
_entity.id
_entity.type
_entity.pdbx_description
1 polymer ?
#
loop_
_entity_poly.entity_id
_entity_poly.type
_entity_poly.pdbx_seq_one_letter_code
_entity_poly.pdbx_strand_id
1 'polypeptide(L)'
;LLAFSTGNVSFYAQMAMAKGDTKAEMQRLLELRVDEMPRLDIDPAEGEAMYKDVQNNYGHFGPEFVQYVINNKAVIAADYAQIKDKLDKSAELTNVNRFWSGGCAAILTGALAAKRLGIISYDLKKLFKWVVGMLTRVKAFVDDSTASVQTLVTEFATENWGSILKIKSTETAYATDGVV
;
A
#
# COMPACT_ATOMS: atom_id res chain seq x y z
N LEU A 1 -1.27 -15.06 5.10
CA LEU A 1 -2.31 -14.50 5.96
C LEU A 1 -2.60 -13.07 5.50
N LEU A 2 -3.87 -12.76 5.22
CA LEU A 2 -4.32 -11.41 4.93
C LEU A 2 -5.00 -10.86 6.18
N ALA A 3 -4.58 -9.70 6.66
CA ALA A 3 -5.20 -9.03 7.79
C ALA A 3 -5.72 -7.65 7.36
N PHE A 4 -6.88 -7.28 7.87
CA PHE A 4 -7.48 -5.96 7.68
C PHE A 4 -7.52 -5.24 9.03
N SER A 5 -7.15 -3.98 9.02
CA SER A 5 -7.22 -3.13 10.20
C SER A 5 -7.70 -1.74 9.80
N THR A 6 -8.33 -1.04 10.73
CA THR A 6 -8.69 0.37 10.57
C THR A 6 -8.02 1.18 11.68
N GLY A 7 -7.67 2.41 11.36
CA GLY A 7 -7.04 3.31 12.33
C GLY A 7 -7.20 4.77 11.92
N ASN A 8 -7.08 5.66 12.88
CA ASN A 8 -7.18 7.11 12.66
C ASN A 8 -5.81 7.74 12.32
N VAL A 9 -4.75 6.96 12.37
CA VAL A 9 -3.38 7.39 12.09
C VAL A 9 -2.79 6.51 11.01
N SER A 10 -2.10 7.12 10.06
CA SER A 10 -1.42 6.40 8.98
C SER A 10 -0.31 5.50 9.53
N PHE A 11 -0.35 4.21 9.19
CA PHE A 11 0.74 3.27 9.49
C PHE A 11 2.01 3.62 8.72
N TYR A 12 1.88 4.10 7.49
CA TYR A 12 3.04 4.56 6.71
C TYR A 12 3.73 5.73 7.38
N ALA A 13 2.97 6.71 7.90
CA ALA A 13 3.54 7.84 8.63
C ALA A 13 4.25 7.39 9.92
N GLN A 14 3.67 6.43 10.64
CA GLN A 14 4.31 5.86 11.83
C GLN A 14 5.61 5.11 11.49
N MET A 15 5.60 4.32 10.41
CA MET A 15 6.79 3.62 9.94
C MET A 15 7.88 4.57 9.47
N ALA A 16 7.51 5.65 8.76
CA ALA A 16 8.46 6.67 8.32
C ALA A 16 9.15 7.41 9.48
N MET A 17 8.47 7.51 10.63
CA MET A 17 9.04 8.08 11.87
C MET A 17 9.87 7.08 12.66
N ALA A 18 9.78 5.79 12.35
CA ALA A 18 10.57 4.77 13.01
C ALA A 18 12.05 4.85 12.59
N LYS A 19 12.95 4.64 13.55
CA LYS A 19 14.39 4.59 13.25
C LYS A 19 14.70 3.34 12.41
N GLY A 20 15.27 3.51 11.23
CA GLY A 20 15.73 2.44 10.35
C GLY A 20 15.05 2.43 8.99
N ASP A 21 15.48 1.51 8.11
CA ASP A 21 14.88 1.30 6.80
C ASP A 21 13.61 0.44 6.94
N THR A 22 12.46 1.08 6.88
CA THR A 22 11.14 0.44 6.96
C THR A 22 10.49 0.22 5.60
N LYS A 23 11.22 0.40 4.51
CA LYS A 23 10.70 0.28 3.15
C LYS A 23 10.13 -1.10 2.85
N ALA A 24 10.81 -2.14 3.32
CA ALA A 24 10.37 -3.52 3.09
C ALA A 24 9.05 -3.83 3.82
N GLU A 25 8.84 -3.27 4.99
CA GLU A 25 7.59 -3.37 5.76
C GLU A 25 6.47 -2.60 5.09
N MET A 26 6.72 -1.37 4.66
CA MET A 26 5.75 -0.55 3.92
C MET A 26 5.29 -1.24 2.63
N GLN A 27 6.18 -1.93 1.92
CA GLN A 27 5.85 -2.67 0.71
C GLN A 27 4.95 -3.89 0.95
N ARG A 28 4.79 -4.35 2.18
CA ARG A 28 3.88 -5.45 2.58
C ARG A 28 2.53 -4.96 3.06
N LEU A 29 2.39 -3.67 3.33
CA LEU A 29 1.18 -3.02 3.78
C LEU A 29 0.54 -2.28 2.60
N LEU A 30 -0.78 -2.33 2.49
CA LEU A 30 -1.55 -1.49 1.58
C LEU A 30 -2.49 -0.63 2.42
N GLU A 31 -2.20 0.65 2.51
CA GLU A 31 -3.02 1.62 3.24
C GLU A 31 -3.95 2.35 2.28
N LEU A 32 -5.24 2.35 2.63
CA LEU A 32 -6.27 3.09 1.92
C LEU A 32 -6.70 4.29 2.76
N ARG A 33 -6.51 5.48 2.23
CA ARG A 33 -6.92 6.72 2.89
C ARG A 33 -8.37 7.03 2.54
N VAL A 34 -9.24 6.93 3.54
CA VAL A 34 -10.69 7.16 3.39
C VAL A 34 -11.02 8.66 3.37
N ASP A 35 -10.19 9.49 3.98
CA ASP A 35 -10.31 10.95 3.99
C ASP A 35 -10.18 11.58 2.59
N GLU A 36 -9.53 10.90 1.67
CA GLU A 36 -9.42 11.31 0.26
C GLU A 36 -10.61 10.86 -0.61
N MET A 37 -11.51 10.05 -0.06
CA MET A 37 -12.69 9.59 -0.79
C MET A 37 -13.81 10.65 -0.74
N PRO A 38 -14.59 10.80 -1.82
CA PRO A 38 -15.77 11.64 -1.77
C PRO A 38 -16.68 11.17 -0.64
N ARG A 39 -17.06 12.07 0.25
CA ARG A 39 -18.06 11.76 1.27
C ARG A 39 -19.40 11.58 0.58
N LEU A 40 -20.03 10.45 0.84
CA LEU A 40 -21.43 10.26 0.50
C LEU A 40 -22.25 11.01 1.55
N ASP A 41 -23.05 11.96 1.08
CA ASP A 41 -23.99 12.67 1.94
C ASP A 41 -25.22 11.76 2.15
N ILE A 42 -25.05 10.80 3.07
CA ILE A 42 -26.10 9.83 3.42
C ILE A 42 -26.72 10.30 4.74
N ASP A 43 -28.03 10.39 4.78
CA ASP A 43 -28.76 10.63 6.02
C ASP A 43 -28.38 9.57 7.06
N PRO A 44 -28.06 9.95 8.31
CA PRO A 44 -27.73 9.00 9.37
C PRO A 44 -28.78 7.89 9.55
N ALA A 45 -30.06 8.21 9.40
CA ALA A 45 -31.14 7.22 9.48
C ALA A 45 -31.10 6.20 8.31
N GLU A 46 -30.77 6.66 7.10
CA GLU A 46 -30.58 5.80 5.93
C GLU A 46 -29.36 4.90 6.13
N GLY A 47 -28.26 5.47 6.64
CA GLY A 47 -27.05 4.72 6.97
C GLY A 47 -27.30 3.62 7.99
N GLU A 48 -28.09 3.91 9.04
CA GLU A 48 -28.49 2.92 10.06
C GLU A 48 -29.38 1.82 9.47
N ALA A 49 -30.31 2.18 8.59
CA ALA A 49 -31.17 1.22 7.90
C ALA A 49 -30.34 0.28 7.01
N MET A 50 -29.43 0.81 6.21
CA MET A 50 -28.50 0.01 5.40
C MET A 50 -27.65 -0.94 6.25
N TYR A 51 -27.16 -0.49 7.39
CA TYR A 51 -26.39 -1.32 8.31
C TYR A 51 -27.22 -2.49 8.87
N LYS A 52 -28.46 -2.24 9.28
CA LYS A 52 -29.40 -3.28 9.71
C LYS A 52 -29.71 -4.28 8.60
N ASP A 53 -29.90 -3.79 7.37
CA ASP A 53 -30.14 -4.65 6.22
C ASP A 53 -28.97 -5.58 5.94
N VAL A 54 -27.73 -5.07 6.01
CA VAL A 54 -26.52 -5.89 5.87
C VAL A 54 -26.43 -6.93 6.98
N GLN A 55 -26.74 -6.56 8.24
CA GLN A 55 -26.72 -7.49 9.37
C GLN A 55 -27.74 -8.62 9.23
N ASN A 56 -28.91 -8.34 8.67
CA ASN A 56 -29.99 -9.31 8.52
C ASN A 56 -29.87 -10.17 7.25
N ASN A 57 -29.10 -9.71 6.26
CA ASN A 57 -29.01 -10.32 4.92
C ASN A 57 -27.57 -10.63 4.51
N TYR A 58 -26.72 -11.07 5.44
CA TYR A 58 -25.34 -11.43 5.12
C TYR A 58 -25.19 -12.92 4.73
N GLY A 59 -24.15 -13.23 4.00
CA GLY A 59 -23.70 -14.61 3.74
C GLY A 59 -24.38 -15.33 2.60
N HIS A 60 -25.45 -14.82 2.00
CA HIS A 60 -26.23 -15.51 0.96
C HIS A 60 -25.42 -15.82 -0.30
N PHE A 61 -24.59 -14.90 -0.76
CA PHE A 61 -23.80 -15.08 -1.97
C PHE A 61 -22.50 -15.87 -1.78
N GLY A 62 -22.05 -16.03 -0.54
CA GLY A 62 -20.79 -16.67 -0.22
C GLY A 62 -20.67 -18.09 -0.79
N PRO A 63 -21.61 -18.99 -0.53
CA PRO A 63 -21.58 -20.35 -1.06
C PRO A 63 -21.58 -20.41 -2.58
N GLU A 64 -22.42 -19.62 -3.24
CA GLU A 64 -22.49 -19.56 -4.72
C GLU A 64 -21.19 -19.02 -5.34
N PHE A 65 -20.64 -17.97 -4.74
CA PHE A 65 -19.37 -17.41 -5.20
C PHE A 65 -18.22 -18.41 -5.06
N VAL A 66 -18.12 -19.10 -3.93
CA VAL A 66 -17.10 -20.12 -3.68
C VAL A 66 -17.27 -21.28 -4.65
N GLN A 67 -18.48 -21.76 -4.85
CA GLN A 67 -18.77 -22.84 -5.80
C GLN A 67 -18.39 -22.44 -7.23
N TYR A 68 -18.67 -21.20 -7.63
CA TYR A 68 -18.27 -20.67 -8.93
C TYR A 68 -16.75 -20.66 -9.09
N VAL A 69 -16.02 -20.18 -8.09
CA VAL A 69 -14.54 -20.13 -8.12
C VAL A 69 -13.96 -21.54 -8.21
N ILE A 70 -14.51 -22.50 -7.46
CA ILE A 70 -14.07 -23.90 -7.48
C ILE A 70 -14.28 -24.53 -8.87
N ASN A 71 -15.46 -24.31 -9.47
CA ASN A 71 -15.80 -24.88 -10.77
C ASN A 71 -15.04 -24.23 -11.93
N ASN A 72 -14.55 -22.99 -11.75
CA ASN A 72 -13.92 -22.21 -12.81
C ASN A 72 -12.44 -21.87 -12.52
N LYS A 73 -11.74 -22.70 -11.76
CA LYS A 73 -10.34 -22.44 -11.32
C LYS A 73 -9.41 -21.99 -12.43
N ALA A 74 -9.45 -22.67 -13.58
CA ALA A 74 -8.57 -22.36 -14.72
C ALA A 74 -8.87 -20.95 -15.29
N VAL A 75 -10.16 -20.59 -15.42
CA VAL A 75 -10.60 -19.29 -15.91
C VAL A 75 -10.21 -18.19 -14.92
N ILE A 76 -10.45 -18.42 -13.62
CA ILE A 76 -10.09 -17.48 -12.56
C ILE A 76 -8.56 -17.25 -12.50
N ALA A 77 -7.78 -18.32 -12.67
CA ALA A 77 -6.32 -18.21 -12.69
C ALA A 77 -5.82 -17.40 -13.91
N ALA A 78 -6.44 -17.62 -15.08
CA ALA A 78 -6.13 -16.87 -16.28
C ALA A 78 -6.51 -15.38 -16.14
N ASP A 79 -7.71 -15.09 -15.62
CA ASP A 79 -8.17 -13.74 -15.33
C ASP A 79 -7.22 -13.02 -14.37
N TYR A 80 -6.81 -13.70 -13.28
CA TYR A 80 -5.86 -13.17 -12.32
C TYR A 80 -4.53 -12.79 -12.98
N ALA A 81 -3.98 -13.70 -13.78
CA ALA A 81 -2.70 -13.46 -14.46
C ALA A 81 -2.79 -12.25 -15.41
N GLN A 82 -3.88 -12.15 -16.20
CA GLN A 82 -4.10 -11.02 -17.11
C GLN A 82 -4.31 -9.69 -16.35
N ILE A 83 -5.12 -9.70 -15.29
CA ILE A 83 -5.39 -8.51 -14.48
C ILE A 83 -4.10 -8.06 -13.80
N LYS A 84 -3.32 -8.99 -13.25
CA LYS A 84 -2.05 -8.70 -12.60
C LYS A 84 -1.05 -8.06 -13.57
N ASP A 85 -0.82 -8.68 -14.73
CA ASP A 85 0.08 -8.15 -15.76
C ASP A 85 -0.34 -6.74 -16.21
N LYS A 86 -1.64 -6.54 -16.44
CA LYS A 86 -2.17 -5.24 -16.82
C LYS A 86 -2.02 -4.19 -15.71
N LEU A 87 -2.21 -4.59 -14.45
CA LEU A 87 -2.07 -3.74 -13.29
C LEU A 87 -0.60 -3.32 -13.10
N ASP A 88 0.32 -4.29 -13.18
CA ASP A 88 1.76 -4.05 -13.06
C ASP A 88 2.25 -3.05 -14.11
N LYS A 89 1.82 -3.23 -15.36
CA LYS A 89 2.15 -2.32 -16.47
C LYS A 89 1.53 -0.93 -16.26
N SER A 90 0.26 -0.85 -15.83
CA SER A 90 -0.46 0.43 -15.73
C SER A 90 0.00 1.29 -14.55
N ALA A 91 0.45 0.68 -13.46
CA ALA A 91 0.94 1.37 -12.26
C ALA A 91 2.49 1.31 -12.14
N GLU A 92 3.17 0.81 -13.18
CA GLU A 92 4.64 0.68 -13.23
C GLU A 92 5.20 -0.05 -12.01
N LEU A 93 4.53 -1.15 -11.61
CA LEU A 93 4.93 -1.93 -10.45
C LEU A 93 6.06 -2.91 -10.83
N THR A 94 6.92 -3.17 -9.85
CA THR A 94 8.04 -4.12 -9.99
C THR A 94 7.91 -5.26 -8.98
N ASN A 95 8.87 -6.18 -8.96
CA ASN A 95 8.88 -7.31 -8.03
C ASN A 95 8.86 -6.88 -6.55
N VAL A 96 9.35 -5.70 -6.22
CA VAL A 96 9.29 -5.18 -4.84
C VAL A 96 7.86 -4.86 -4.41
N ASN A 97 6.98 -4.51 -5.35
CA ASN A 97 5.58 -4.19 -5.11
C ASN A 97 4.64 -5.43 -5.22
N ARG A 98 5.19 -6.65 -5.25
CA ARG A 98 4.44 -7.89 -5.51
C ARG A 98 3.25 -8.13 -4.58
N PHE A 99 3.32 -7.67 -3.33
CA PHE A 99 2.23 -7.83 -2.36
C PHE A 99 1.05 -6.94 -2.71
N TRP A 100 1.29 -5.68 -3.09
CA TRP A 100 0.24 -4.78 -3.55
C TRP A 100 -0.38 -5.26 -4.85
N SER A 101 0.48 -5.59 -5.81
CA SER A 101 0.08 -6.11 -7.12
C SER A 101 -0.77 -7.37 -6.97
N GLY A 102 -0.29 -8.36 -6.22
CA GLY A 102 -0.98 -9.62 -6.01
C GLY A 102 -2.31 -9.46 -5.28
N GLY A 103 -2.33 -8.67 -4.20
CA GLY A 103 -3.55 -8.40 -3.44
C GLY A 103 -4.61 -7.67 -4.25
N CYS A 104 -4.22 -6.57 -4.93
CA CYS A 104 -5.15 -5.82 -5.78
C CYS A 104 -5.64 -6.63 -6.98
N ALA A 105 -4.78 -7.44 -7.61
CA ALA A 105 -5.18 -8.33 -8.69
C ALA A 105 -6.19 -9.39 -8.21
N ALA A 106 -6.01 -9.94 -7.02
CA ALA A 106 -6.96 -10.89 -6.43
C ALA A 106 -8.33 -10.24 -6.17
N ILE A 107 -8.35 -9.03 -5.61
CA ILE A 107 -9.60 -8.26 -5.38
C ILE A 107 -10.30 -7.97 -6.71
N LEU A 108 -9.59 -7.48 -7.72
CA LEU A 108 -10.15 -7.19 -9.04
C LEU A 108 -10.67 -8.45 -9.75
N THR A 109 -9.97 -9.58 -9.59
CA THR A 109 -10.43 -10.89 -10.11
C THR A 109 -11.69 -11.37 -9.41
N GLY A 110 -11.75 -11.20 -8.08
CA GLY A 110 -12.97 -11.48 -7.30
C GLY A 110 -14.14 -10.61 -7.74
N ALA A 111 -13.91 -9.32 -7.96
CA ALA A 111 -14.93 -8.41 -8.48
C ALA A 111 -15.41 -8.82 -9.90
N LEU A 112 -14.49 -9.27 -10.77
CA LEU A 112 -14.87 -9.79 -12.09
C LEU A 112 -15.74 -11.05 -12.01
N ALA A 113 -15.38 -11.99 -11.10
CA ALA A 113 -16.17 -13.19 -10.84
C ALA A 113 -17.56 -12.84 -10.30
N ALA A 114 -17.64 -11.94 -9.32
CA ALA A 114 -18.90 -11.46 -8.75
C ALA A 114 -19.78 -10.76 -9.80
N LYS A 115 -19.19 -10.03 -10.72
CA LYS A 115 -19.92 -9.42 -11.84
C LYS A 115 -20.48 -10.45 -12.81
N ARG A 116 -19.73 -11.51 -13.13
CA ARG A 116 -20.19 -12.61 -13.99
C ARG A 116 -21.37 -13.36 -13.34
N LEU A 117 -21.38 -13.44 -12.03
CA LEU A 117 -22.51 -14.02 -11.26
C LEU A 117 -23.70 -13.06 -11.10
N GLY A 118 -23.59 -11.81 -11.55
CA GLY A 118 -24.64 -10.81 -11.35
C GLY A 118 -24.77 -10.27 -9.92
N ILE A 119 -23.81 -10.59 -9.04
CA ILE A 119 -23.80 -10.12 -7.63
C ILE A 119 -23.55 -8.61 -7.57
N ILE A 120 -22.72 -8.09 -8.48
CA ILE A 120 -22.40 -6.66 -8.55
C ILE A 120 -22.66 -6.10 -9.95
N SER A 121 -23.10 -4.84 -10.00
CA SER A 121 -23.46 -4.16 -11.25
C SER A 121 -22.51 -3.03 -11.65
N TYR A 122 -21.62 -2.58 -10.77
CA TYR A 122 -20.77 -1.42 -11.01
C TYR A 122 -19.71 -1.62 -12.11
N ASP A 123 -19.17 -0.50 -12.61
CA ASP A 123 -18.20 -0.48 -13.70
C ASP A 123 -16.80 -0.88 -13.22
N LEU A 124 -16.36 -2.08 -13.58
CA LEU A 124 -15.04 -2.60 -13.25
C LEU A 124 -13.90 -1.81 -13.91
N LYS A 125 -14.13 -1.11 -15.03
CA LYS A 125 -13.11 -0.26 -15.65
C LYS A 125 -12.81 0.97 -14.77
N LYS A 126 -13.86 1.54 -14.15
CA LYS A 126 -13.69 2.63 -13.19
C LYS A 126 -12.96 2.15 -11.95
N LEU A 127 -13.33 0.97 -11.42
CA LEU A 127 -12.64 0.36 -10.29
C LEU A 127 -11.17 0.11 -10.59
N PHE A 128 -10.86 -0.46 -11.76
CA PHE A 128 -9.47 -0.71 -12.18
C PHE A 128 -8.66 0.60 -12.23
N LYS A 129 -9.19 1.64 -12.87
CA LYS A 129 -8.54 2.96 -12.95
C LYS A 129 -8.29 3.56 -11.56
N TRP A 130 -9.25 3.42 -10.65
CA TRP A 130 -9.11 3.88 -9.28
C TRP A 130 -7.99 3.13 -8.55
N VAL A 131 -7.93 1.79 -8.67
CA VAL A 131 -6.86 0.96 -8.09
C VAL A 131 -5.49 1.35 -8.65
N VAL A 132 -5.37 1.57 -9.94
CA VAL A 132 -4.11 2.04 -10.56
C VAL A 132 -3.69 3.37 -9.96
N GLY A 133 -4.59 4.36 -9.90
CA GLY A 133 -4.29 5.66 -9.31
C GLY A 133 -3.89 5.59 -7.83
N MET A 134 -4.55 4.73 -7.07
CA MET A 134 -4.21 4.46 -5.67
C MET A 134 -2.79 3.87 -5.55
N LEU A 135 -2.48 2.83 -6.31
CA LEU A 135 -1.17 2.17 -6.26
C LEU A 135 -0.04 3.11 -6.69
N THR A 136 -0.28 3.96 -7.69
CA THR A 136 0.68 4.99 -8.11
C THR A 136 0.99 5.96 -6.97
N ARG A 137 -0.04 6.41 -6.23
CA ARG A 137 0.16 7.31 -5.08
C ARG A 137 0.89 6.62 -3.93
N VAL A 138 0.48 5.39 -3.58
CA VAL A 138 1.15 4.61 -2.52
C VAL A 138 2.61 4.36 -2.86
N LYS A 139 2.90 4.00 -4.11
CA LYS A 139 4.28 3.80 -4.59
C LYS A 139 5.10 5.08 -4.44
N ALA A 140 4.59 6.21 -4.92
CA ALA A 140 5.26 7.51 -4.81
C ALA A 140 5.54 7.87 -3.36
N PHE A 141 4.56 7.68 -2.46
CA PHE A 141 4.75 7.94 -1.03
C PHE A 141 5.85 7.06 -0.42
N VAL A 142 5.85 5.76 -0.70
CA VAL A 142 6.84 4.82 -0.15
C VAL A 142 8.23 5.08 -0.73
N ASP A 143 8.33 5.46 -1.99
CA ASP A 143 9.60 5.80 -2.62
C ASP A 143 10.17 7.13 -2.07
N ASP A 144 9.31 8.10 -1.79
CA ASP A 144 9.66 9.42 -1.24
C ASP A 144 10.00 9.36 0.26
N SER A 145 9.27 8.53 1.01
CA SER A 145 9.47 8.35 2.46
C SER A 145 10.74 7.56 2.81
N THR A 146 11.41 6.99 1.81
CA THR A 146 12.71 6.36 2.02
C THR A 146 13.72 7.47 2.23
N ALA A 147 14.13 7.67 3.49
CA ALA A 147 15.19 8.60 3.82
C ALA A 147 16.38 8.35 2.91
N SER A 148 16.77 9.34 2.12
CA SER A 148 18.00 9.22 1.34
C SER A 148 19.16 9.02 2.32
N VAL A 149 20.24 8.36 1.90
CA VAL A 149 21.45 8.23 2.73
C VAL A 149 21.89 9.60 3.24
N GLN A 150 21.69 10.65 2.44
CA GLN A 150 21.95 12.04 2.81
C GLN A 150 21.06 12.52 3.97
N THR A 151 19.77 12.18 3.97
CA THR A 151 18.85 12.53 5.06
C THR A 151 19.27 11.83 6.35
N LEU A 152 19.56 10.53 6.30
CA LEU A 152 20.04 9.76 7.46
C LEU A 152 21.36 10.29 8.00
N VAL A 153 22.31 10.63 7.13
CA VAL A 153 23.58 11.24 7.53
C VAL A 153 23.36 12.62 8.13
N THR A 154 22.46 13.41 7.57
CA THR A 154 22.13 14.75 8.09
C THR A 154 21.45 14.67 9.46
N GLU A 155 20.49 13.75 9.65
CA GLU A 155 19.83 13.51 10.93
C GLU A 155 20.83 13.03 11.97
N PHE A 156 21.65 12.03 11.63
CA PHE A 156 22.72 11.56 12.51
C PHE A 156 23.69 12.69 12.89
N ALA A 157 24.12 13.48 11.92
CA ALA A 157 25.00 14.62 12.16
C ALA A 157 24.36 15.68 13.04
N THR A 158 23.05 15.92 12.88
CA THR A 158 22.30 16.89 13.69
C THR A 158 22.10 16.41 15.11
N GLU A 159 21.69 15.16 15.30
CA GLU A 159 21.50 14.56 16.62
C GLU A 159 22.82 14.43 17.42
N ASN A 160 23.91 14.20 16.75
CA ASN A 160 25.21 13.96 17.36
C ASN A 160 26.20 15.12 17.17
N TRP A 161 25.71 16.32 16.82
CA TRP A 161 26.56 17.45 16.46
C TRP A 161 27.62 17.81 17.52
N GLY A 162 27.27 17.69 18.80
CA GLY A 162 28.18 17.91 19.92
C GLY A 162 29.28 16.85 20.09
N SER A 163 29.08 15.66 19.47
CA SER A 163 29.98 14.51 19.58
C SER A 163 30.80 14.28 18.30
N ILE A 164 30.55 15.06 17.24
CA ILE A 164 31.25 14.92 15.96
C ILE A 164 32.59 15.69 16.01
N LEU A 165 33.68 14.96 15.86
CA LEU A 165 35.00 15.54 15.72
C LEU A 165 35.15 16.17 14.33
N LYS A 166 35.30 17.49 14.29
CA LYS A 166 35.57 18.22 13.06
C LYS A 166 37.07 18.20 12.77
N ILE A 167 37.49 17.36 11.85
CA ILE A 167 38.86 17.34 11.37
C ILE A 167 38.96 18.33 10.20
N LYS A 168 39.66 19.44 10.38
CA LYS A 168 40.08 20.28 9.24
C LYS A 168 41.27 19.60 8.58
N SER A 169 41.13 19.11 7.37
CA SER A 169 42.25 18.67 6.57
C SER A 169 43.05 19.90 6.15
N THR A 170 44.01 20.24 6.91
CA THR A 170 45.10 21.09 6.45
C THR A 170 46.28 20.17 6.21
N GLU A 171 46.94 20.30 5.09
CA GLU A 171 48.15 19.55 4.73
C GLU A 171 49.27 19.66 5.80
N THR A 172 49.09 20.50 6.79
CA THR A 172 50.00 20.74 7.90
C THR A 172 49.68 19.95 9.17
N ALA A 173 48.64 19.09 9.18
CA ALA A 173 48.27 18.36 10.40
C ALA A 173 49.23 17.23 10.80
N TYR A 174 50.20 16.94 9.97
CA TYR A 174 51.25 15.92 10.24
C TYR A 174 52.66 16.49 10.42
N ALA A 175 52.78 17.79 10.36
CA ALA A 175 54.06 18.39 10.65
C ALA A 175 54.08 18.82 12.10
N THR A 176 54.68 18.02 12.90
CA THR A 176 54.99 18.24 14.29
C THR A 176 54.28 17.43 15.26
N ASP A 177 54.82 16.80 16.04
CA ASP A 177 55.83 17.28 16.96
C ASP A 177 56.94 16.27 17.01
N GLY A 178 58.06 16.74 16.58
CA GLY A 178 59.31 16.08 16.89
C GLY A 178 59.36 15.85 18.38
N VAL A 179 59.42 14.60 18.73
CA VAL A 179 59.83 14.16 20.05
C VAL A 179 61.27 14.65 20.21
N VAL A 180 61.46 15.48 21.16
CA VAL A 180 62.74 15.65 21.82
C VAL A 180 62.75 14.75 23.04
#